data_d17fe83f58e9197bb865ce35386d2009
#
_entry.id   d17fe83f58e9197bb865ce35386d2009
#
_cell.length_a   1.000
_cell.length_b   1.000
_cell.length_c   1.000
_cell.angle_alpha   90.00
_cell.angle_beta   90.00
_cell.angle_gamma   90.00
#
_symmetry.space_group_name_H-M   'P 1'
#
loop_
_entity.id
_entity.type
_entity.pdbx_description
1 polymer ?
#
loop_
_entity_poly.entity_id
_entity_poly.type
_entity_poly.pdbx_seq_one_letter_code
_entity_poly.pdbx_strand_id
1 'polypeptide(L)'
;MFINAMRKHGTDWSKPWVQTSIELGAHKNIATSHEFSGFNPFILSMAAMAHDWNSAHWLTYNQAKQSNGKYRVRRDELKRQTWILRPLIVNKNEDGEKSTFIAGWRAYGVYNGAQLETPLLAEKNDAPLPNGVERNDKAEKVINATNINISHEGDRAFYNISNNSVTMPTVEQFETSNGYYSTMFHELGHATGHKSRLDRKFGIDRKGYAFEELVAECSSAMSMIKLGMINEPREDHAKYLNNWIAMLQDNPNALQQAFSKAERATAWVMNEKR
;
A
#
# COMPACT_ATOMS: atom_id res chain seq x y z
N MET A 1 12.04 6.71 -8.44
CA MET A 1 11.55 5.33 -8.43
C MET A 1 10.07 5.25 -8.81
N PHE A 2 9.13 5.77 -8.02
CA PHE A 2 7.68 5.69 -8.24
C PHE A 2 7.20 6.28 -9.59
N ILE A 3 7.56 7.54 -9.89
CA ILE A 3 7.26 8.17 -11.19
C ILE A 3 7.80 7.34 -12.36
N ASN A 4 8.97 6.72 -12.20
CA ASN A 4 9.54 5.85 -13.23
C ASN A 4 8.73 4.55 -13.39
N ALA A 5 8.19 3.98 -12.31
CA ALA A 5 7.29 2.85 -12.38
C ALA A 5 5.99 3.21 -13.13
N MET A 6 5.38 4.35 -12.81
CA MET A 6 4.22 4.86 -13.54
C MET A 6 4.49 5.08 -15.04
N ARG A 7 5.64 5.66 -15.39
CA ARG A 7 6.02 5.86 -16.79
C ARG A 7 6.30 4.57 -17.54
N LYS A 8 6.89 3.58 -16.86
CA LYS A 8 7.26 2.29 -17.45
C LYS A 8 6.07 1.35 -17.61
N HIS A 9 5.20 1.30 -16.61
CA HIS A 9 4.12 0.31 -16.50
C HIS A 9 2.73 0.91 -16.74
N GLY A 10 2.61 2.23 -16.94
CA GLY A 10 1.31 2.87 -17.16
C GLY A 10 0.37 2.63 -15.99
N THR A 11 -0.85 2.19 -16.28
CA THR A 11 -1.87 1.85 -15.27
C THR A 11 -1.50 0.64 -14.41
N ASP A 12 -0.63 -0.22 -14.91
CA ASP A 12 -0.16 -1.43 -14.21
C ASP A 12 0.97 -1.16 -13.20
N TRP A 13 1.26 0.11 -12.86
CA TRP A 13 2.37 0.50 -11.99
C TRP A 13 2.35 -0.20 -10.61
N SER A 14 1.17 -0.53 -10.11
CA SER A 14 1.00 -1.21 -8.81
C SER A 14 1.17 -2.73 -8.87
N LYS A 15 0.90 -3.36 -10.02
CA LYS A 15 0.97 -4.83 -10.17
C LYS A 15 2.30 -5.44 -9.71
N PRO A 16 3.48 -4.97 -10.20
CA PRO A 16 4.75 -5.56 -9.79
C PRO A 16 5.01 -5.44 -8.29
N TRP A 17 4.59 -4.32 -7.69
CA TRP A 17 4.71 -4.10 -6.25
C TRP A 17 3.84 -5.08 -5.46
N VAL A 18 2.56 -5.21 -5.84
CA VAL A 18 1.62 -6.12 -5.16
C VAL A 18 2.10 -7.55 -5.27
N GLN A 19 2.50 -7.99 -6.46
CA GLN A 19 3.02 -9.33 -6.68
C GLN A 19 4.25 -9.60 -5.82
N THR A 20 5.26 -8.73 -5.83
CA THR A 20 6.45 -8.85 -4.99
C THR A 20 6.10 -8.88 -3.50
N SER A 21 5.14 -8.07 -3.06
CA SER A 21 4.70 -8.06 -1.66
C SER A 21 3.99 -9.35 -1.25
N ILE A 22 3.24 -9.99 -2.15
CA ILE A 22 2.60 -11.29 -1.89
C ILE A 22 3.65 -12.41 -1.85
N GLU A 23 4.58 -12.43 -2.80
CA GLU A 23 5.63 -13.44 -2.90
C GLU A 23 6.59 -13.40 -1.70
N LEU A 24 6.97 -12.21 -1.25
CA LEU A 24 7.91 -12.02 -0.14
C LEU A 24 7.23 -12.01 1.23
N GLY A 25 5.93 -11.74 1.29
CA GLY A 25 5.20 -11.51 2.53
C GLY A 25 5.51 -10.13 3.15
N ALA A 26 5.10 -9.95 4.41
CA ALA A 26 5.27 -8.69 5.12
C ALA A 26 6.74 -8.36 5.37
N HIS A 27 7.16 -7.15 4.95
CA HIS A 27 8.52 -6.67 5.22
C HIS A 27 8.74 -6.44 6.71
N LYS A 28 9.76 -7.11 7.29
CA LYS A 28 10.06 -7.09 8.73
C LYS A 28 11.49 -6.67 9.02
N ASN A 29 11.66 -5.96 10.14
CA ASN A 29 12.98 -5.74 10.70
C ASN A 29 13.44 -7.02 11.40
N ILE A 30 14.57 -7.59 10.97
CA ILE A 30 15.05 -8.89 11.45
C ILE A 30 15.49 -8.88 12.92
N ALA A 31 15.95 -7.72 13.42
CA ALA A 31 16.42 -7.60 14.81
C ALA A 31 15.28 -7.41 15.80
N THR A 32 14.14 -6.86 15.36
CA THR A 32 13.02 -6.52 16.24
C THR A 32 11.74 -7.27 15.91
N SER A 33 11.71 -8.00 14.79
CA SER A 33 10.53 -8.66 14.22
C SER A 33 9.36 -7.69 13.90
N HIS A 34 9.62 -6.37 14.01
CA HIS A 34 8.62 -5.34 13.72
C HIS A 34 8.34 -5.27 12.22
N GLU A 35 7.07 -5.28 11.84
CA GLU A 35 6.63 -5.07 10.46
C GLU A 35 6.72 -3.60 10.09
N PHE A 36 7.25 -3.33 8.90
CA PHE A 36 7.25 -1.97 8.37
C PHE A 36 5.84 -1.57 7.97
N SER A 37 5.51 -0.30 8.17
CA SER A 37 4.19 0.28 7.93
C SER A 37 4.27 1.56 7.10
N GLY A 38 3.13 2.10 6.71
CA GLY A 38 3.01 3.32 5.93
C GLY A 38 3.57 3.14 4.52
N PHE A 39 4.40 4.08 4.09
CA PHE A 39 5.04 4.08 2.78
C PHE A 39 6.23 3.11 2.67
N ASN A 40 6.79 2.67 3.80
CA ASN A 40 8.02 1.87 3.80
C ASN A 40 7.88 0.50 3.11
N PRO A 41 6.82 -0.30 3.33
CA PRO A 41 6.66 -1.57 2.62
C PRO A 41 6.73 -1.41 1.10
N PHE A 42 6.15 -0.34 0.56
CA PHE A 42 6.23 -0.04 -0.86
C PHE A 42 7.67 0.23 -1.31
N ILE A 43 8.42 1.09 -0.59
CA ILE A 43 9.83 1.38 -0.89
C ILE A 43 10.65 0.09 -0.88
N LEU A 44 10.44 -0.75 0.14
CA LEU A 44 11.17 -2.00 0.35
C LEU A 44 10.87 -3.03 -0.74
N SER A 45 9.61 -3.19 -1.14
CA SER A 45 9.23 -4.07 -2.26
C SER A 45 9.83 -3.58 -3.57
N MET A 46 9.78 -2.27 -3.83
CA MET A 46 10.38 -1.69 -5.04
C MET A 46 11.90 -1.87 -5.07
N ALA A 47 12.58 -1.78 -3.93
CA ALA A 47 14.00 -2.04 -3.85
C ALA A 47 14.32 -3.52 -4.05
N ALA A 48 13.55 -4.42 -3.43
CA ALA A 48 13.69 -5.87 -3.59
C ALA A 48 13.52 -6.27 -5.06
N MET A 49 12.48 -5.76 -5.72
CA MET A 49 12.24 -5.99 -7.14
C MET A 49 13.35 -5.44 -8.04
N ALA A 50 13.83 -4.21 -7.77
CA ALA A 50 14.85 -3.56 -8.60
C ALA A 50 16.22 -4.25 -8.55
N HIS A 51 16.49 -4.99 -7.48
CA HIS A 51 17.76 -5.69 -7.25
C HIS A 51 17.62 -7.22 -7.24
N ASP A 52 16.44 -7.74 -7.57
CA ASP A 52 16.13 -9.18 -7.54
C ASP A 52 16.43 -9.84 -6.17
N TRP A 53 16.08 -9.12 -5.09
CA TRP A 53 16.27 -9.61 -3.72
C TRP A 53 15.05 -10.42 -3.26
N ASN A 54 15.23 -11.71 -3.10
CA ASN A 54 14.20 -12.61 -2.59
C ASN A 54 14.23 -12.67 -1.05
N SER A 55 13.93 -11.55 -0.39
CA SER A 55 13.84 -11.46 1.06
C SER A 55 12.95 -10.32 1.53
N ALA A 56 12.06 -10.61 2.48
CA ALA A 56 11.27 -9.60 3.19
C ALA A 56 11.96 -9.07 4.45
N HIS A 57 13.17 -9.55 4.77
CA HIS A 57 13.89 -9.20 5.99
C HIS A 57 14.84 -8.03 5.76
N TRP A 58 14.84 -7.09 6.72
CA TRP A 58 15.63 -5.87 6.64
C TRP A 58 16.25 -5.51 8.00
N LEU A 59 17.40 -4.85 7.97
CA LEU A 59 18.05 -4.38 9.19
C LEU A 59 18.89 -3.13 8.91
N THR A 60 19.13 -2.32 9.94
CA THR A 60 20.10 -1.22 9.85
C THR A 60 21.53 -1.74 10.00
N TYR A 61 22.51 -0.95 9.56
CA TYR A 61 23.92 -1.29 9.75
C TYR A 61 24.31 -1.45 11.26
N ASN A 62 23.73 -0.61 12.11
CA ASN A 62 23.99 -0.72 13.55
C ASN A 62 23.43 -2.01 14.14
N GLN A 63 22.26 -2.46 13.70
CA GLN A 63 21.70 -3.75 14.11
C GLN A 63 22.56 -4.93 13.63
N ALA A 64 23.10 -4.84 12.41
CA ALA A 64 24.05 -5.83 11.91
C ALA A 64 25.31 -5.91 12.80
N LYS A 65 25.89 -4.75 13.15
CA LYS A 65 27.05 -4.69 14.07
C LYS A 65 26.76 -5.27 15.46
N GLN A 66 25.58 -4.97 16.00
CA GLN A 66 25.16 -5.42 17.34
C GLN A 66 24.76 -6.89 17.40
N SER A 67 24.67 -7.56 16.26
CA SER A 67 24.25 -8.96 16.16
C SER A 67 25.30 -9.99 16.57
N ASN A 68 26.45 -9.57 17.09
CA ASN A 68 27.60 -10.41 17.43
C ASN A 68 28.06 -11.33 16.27
N GLY A 69 28.01 -10.78 15.05
CA GLY A 69 28.43 -11.49 13.83
C GLY A 69 27.36 -12.39 13.19
N LYS A 70 26.16 -12.47 13.82
CA LYS A 70 25.04 -13.23 13.25
C LYS A 70 24.58 -12.68 11.91
N TYR A 71 24.57 -11.35 11.76
CA TYR A 71 24.18 -10.66 10.53
C TYR A 71 25.34 -9.77 10.07
N ARG A 72 25.96 -10.10 8.96
CA ARG A 72 27.04 -9.31 8.35
C ARG A 72 26.64 -8.90 6.96
N VAL A 73 26.62 -7.59 6.70
CA VAL A 73 26.41 -7.05 5.36
C VAL A 73 27.68 -7.28 4.54
N ARG A 74 27.53 -7.85 3.34
CA ARG A 74 28.66 -8.04 2.41
C ARG A 74 29.35 -6.70 2.11
N ARG A 75 30.68 -6.72 1.96
CA ARG A 75 31.49 -5.50 1.77
C ARG A 75 31.13 -4.73 0.51
N ASP A 76 30.83 -5.44 -0.58
CA ASP A 76 30.39 -4.87 -1.86
C ASP A 76 29.00 -4.24 -1.81
N GLU A 77 28.17 -4.61 -0.82
CA GLU A 77 26.83 -4.12 -0.62
C GLU A 77 26.72 -2.91 0.34
N LEU A 78 27.79 -2.55 1.05
CA LEU A 78 27.76 -1.49 2.06
C LEU A 78 27.28 -0.12 1.54
N LYS A 79 27.44 0.15 0.23
CA LYS A 79 26.99 1.40 -0.42
C LYS A 79 25.58 1.30 -1.00
N ARG A 80 24.92 0.11 -0.95
CA ARG A 80 23.61 -0.17 -1.56
C ARG A 80 22.50 -0.25 -0.54
N GLN A 81 22.46 0.66 0.42
CA GLN A 81 21.38 0.71 1.39
C GLN A 81 20.10 1.27 0.79
N THR A 82 18.97 0.71 1.18
CA THR A 82 17.65 1.25 0.86
C THR A 82 17.26 2.27 1.91
N TRP A 83 16.87 3.47 1.47
CA TRP A 83 16.46 4.55 2.37
C TRP A 83 14.95 4.48 2.62
N ILE A 84 14.58 4.42 3.89
CA ILE A 84 13.19 4.41 4.36
C ILE A 84 12.93 5.58 5.30
N LEU A 85 11.65 5.85 5.56
CA LEU A 85 11.21 7.01 6.32
C LEU A 85 10.67 6.62 7.68
N ARG A 86 11.05 7.40 8.71
CA ARG A 86 10.48 7.30 10.05
C ARG A 86 9.85 8.64 10.44
N PRO A 87 8.61 8.66 10.93
CA PRO A 87 8.01 9.89 11.42
C PRO A 87 8.74 10.39 12.68
N LEU A 88 8.94 11.69 12.74
CA LEU A 88 9.34 12.38 13.97
C LEU A 88 8.07 12.77 14.70
N ILE A 89 7.73 11.97 15.70
CA ILE A 89 6.54 12.14 16.52
C ILE A 89 6.86 13.10 17.65
N VAL A 90 6.10 14.17 17.79
CA VAL A 90 6.18 15.13 18.88
C VAL A 90 4.88 15.07 19.69
N ASN A 91 5.04 14.87 20.99
CA ASN A 91 3.94 14.95 21.94
C ASN A 91 3.85 16.37 22.47
N LYS A 92 2.71 17.04 22.27
CA LYS A 92 2.42 18.37 22.80
C LYS A 92 1.46 18.22 23.97
N ASN A 93 1.80 18.88 25.09
CA ASN A 93 0.93 18.96 26.25
C ASN A 93 0.54 20.44 26.40
N GLU A 94 -0.69 20.78 26.03
CA GLU A 94 -1.26 22.12 26.24
C GLU A 94 -2.53 21.97 27.06
N ASP A 95 -2.60 22.71 28.15
CA ASP A 95 -3.78 22.80 29.06
C ASP A 95 -4.35 21.43 29.53
N GLY A 96 -3.45 20.43 29.71
CA GLY A 96 -3.85 19.08 30.17
C GLY A 96 -4.28 18.13 29.05
N GLU A 97 -4.42 18.61 27.82
CA GLU A 97 -4.67 17.77 26.64
C GLU A 97 -3.36 17.32 25.98
N LYS A 98 -3.21 16.00 25.86
CA LYS A 98 -2.07 15.38 25.17
C LYS A 98 -2.40 15.22 23.68
N SER A 99 -1.74 15.96 22.83
CA SER A 99 -1.82 15.79 21.40
C SER A 99 -0.50 15.23 20.83
N THR A 100 -0.60 14.37 19.86
CA THR A 100 0.55 13.77 19.17
C THR A 100 0.50 14.13 17.70
N PHE A 101 1.57 14.74 17.17
CA PHE A 101 1.64 15.07 15.76
C PHE A 101 2.98 14.71 15.14
N ILE A 102 3.00 14.54 13.82
CA ILE A 102 4.22 14.28 13.06
C ILE A 102 4.86 15.63 12.71
N ALA A 103 5.97 15.96 13.36
CA ALA A 103 6.72 17.19 13.13
C ALA A 103 7.60 17.13 11.88
N GLY A 104 7.85 15.94 11.34
CA GLY A 104 8.69 15.73 10.16
C GLY A 104 9.02 14.26 9.95
N TRP A 105 10.00 14.01 9.07
CA TRP A 105 10.43 12.66 8.70
C TRP A 105 11.94 12.57 8.73
N ARG A 106 12.44 11.44 9.18
CA ARG A 106 13.87 11.13 9.17
C ARG A 106 14.10 9.93 8.26
N ALA A 107 15.00 10.09 7.29
CA ALA A 107 15.47 8.97 6.48
C ALA A 107 16.54 8.18 7.23
N TYR A 108 16.50 6.86 7.09
CA TYR A 108 17.57 5.97 7.57
C TYR A 108 17.73 4.78 6.61
N GLY A 109 18.98 4.30 6.51
CA GLY A 109 19.33 3.22 5.61
C GLY A 109 19.13 1.85 6.23
N VAL A 110 18.56 0.94 5.45
CA VAL A 110 18.42 -0.48 5.77
C VAL A 110 19.01 -1.35 4.67
N TYR A 111 19.43 -2.54 5.03
CA TYR A 111 19.93 -3.58 4.13
C TYR A 111 18.94 -4.73 4.09
N ASN A 112 18.76 -5.30 2.90
CA ASN A 112 17.94 -6.49 2.70
C ASN A 112 18.66 -7.75 3.20
N GLY A 113 17.90 -8.77 3.61
CA GLY A 113 18.44 -10.06 4.01
C GLY A 113 19.27 -10.75 2.93
N ALA A 114 18.98 -10.49 1.66
CA ALA A 114 19.77 -10.98 0.52
C ALA A 114 21.18 -10.35 0.41
N GLN A 115 21.42 -9.20 1.08
CA GLN A 115 22.72 -8.50 1.09
C GLN A 115 23.67 -8.98 2.20
N LEU A 116 23.26 -9.96 2.99
CA LEU A 116 24.09 -10.52 4.06
C LEU A 116 25.08 -11.56 3.54
N GLU A 117 26.18 -11.78 4.28
CA GLU A 117 27.15 -12.85 4.00
C GLU A 117 26.46 -14.24 4.02
N THR A 118 25.53 -14.44 4.95
CA THR A 118 24.58 -15.56 4.96
C THR A 118 23.21 -15.02 4.60
N PRO A 119 22.77 -15.14 3.34
CA PRO A 119 21.50 -14.58 2.90
C PRO A 119 20.30 -15.19 3.63
N LEU A 120 19.34 -14.35 3.99
CA LEU A 120 18.04 -14.75 4.51
C LEU A 120 17.02 -14.58 3.41
N LEU A 121 16.73 -15.65 2.70
CA LEU A 121 15.80 -15.65 1.59
C LEU A 121 14.39 -16.05 2.05
N ALA A 122 13.38 -15.56 1.36
CA ALA A 122 12.00 -16.00 1.55
C ALA A 122 11.84 -17.42 0.98
N GLU A 123 11.02 -18.21 1.64
CA GLU A 123 10.45 -19.39 0.99
C GLU A 123 9.50 -18.91 -0.10
N LYS A 124 9.69 -19.35 -1.34
CA LYS A 124 8.79 -18.97 -2.43
C LYS A 124 7.39 -19.49 -2.12
N ASN A 125 6.44 -18.57 -2.14
CA ASN A 125 5.04 -18.94 -2.09
C ASN A 125 4.59 -19.29 -3.52
N ASP A 126 4.76 -20.55 -3.90
CA ASP A 126 4.38 -21.09 -5.22
C ASP A 126 2.87 -21.43 -5.28
N ALA A 127 2.05 -20.93 -4.36
CA ALA A 127 0.62 -21.17 -4.42
C ALA A 127 0.05 -20.65 -5.74
N PRO A 128 -0.65 -21.49 -6.52
CA PRO A 128 -1.25 -21.03 -7.77
C PRO A 128 -2.26 -19.93 -7.48
N LEU A 129 -2.17 -18.85 -8.24
CA LEU A 129 -3.13 -17.76 -8.17
C LEU A 129 -4.49 -18.27 -8.67
N PRO A 130 -5.60 -17.95 -7.99
CA PRO A 130 -6.93 -18.37 -8.44
C PRO A 130 -7.20 -17.83 -9.87
N ASN A 131 -7.52 -18.72 -10.78
CA ASN A 131 -7.99 -18.38 -12.12
C ASN A 131 -9.51 -18.46 -12.15
N GLY A 132 -10.14 -17.43 -12.70
CA GLY A 132 -11.59 -17.37 -12.85
C GLY A 132 -12.28 -16.40 -11.89
N VAL A 133 -13.62 -16.29 -12.04
CA VAL A 133 -14.45 -15.40 -11.22
C VAL A 133 -15.06 -16.19 -10.08
N GLU A 134 -14.24 -16.53 -9.07
CA GLU A 134 -14.70 -17.19 -7.85
C GLU A 134 -14.79 -16.18 -6.70
N ARG A 135 -15.81 -16.37 -5.85
CA ARG A 135 -15.94 -15.55 -4.64
C ARG A 135 -14.88 -15.92 -3.61
N ASN A 136 -14.20 -14.90 -3.08
CA ASN A 136 -13.21 -15.05 -2.02
C ASN A 136 -13.86 -14.80 -0.65
N ASP A 137 -14.05 -15.86 0.12
CA ASP A 137 -14.73 -15.80 1.43
C ASP A 137 -14.08 -14.80 2.41
N LYS A 138 -12.75 -14.62 2.35
CA LYS A 138 -12.06 -13.67 3.22
C LYS A 138 -12.37 -12.24 2.80
N ALA A 139 -12.37 -11.96 1.50
CA ALA A 139 -12.71 -10.65 0.96
C ALA A 139 -14.18 -10.32 1.24
N GLU A 140 -15.11 -11.26 1.03
CA GLU A 140 -16.54 -11.08 1.30
C GLU A 140 -16.79 -10.78 2.79
N LYS A 141 -16.13 -11.49 3.71
CA LYS A 141 -16.22 -11.19 5.16
C LYS A 141 -15.77 -9.79 5.50
N VAL A 142 -14.66 -9.32 4.89
CA VAL A 142 -14.15 -7.96 5.09
C VAL A 142 -15.13 -6.94 4.54
N ILE A 143 -15.63 -7.13 3.32
CA ILE A 143 -16.59 -6.24 2.67
C ILE A 143 -17.87 -6.12 3.52
N ASN A 144 -18.45 -7.24 3.92
CA ASN A 144 -19.66 -7.27 4.74
C ASN A 144 -19.46 -6.59 6.12
N ALA A 145 -18.28 -6.72 6.72
CA ALA A 145 -17.96 -6.08 8.01
C ALA A 145 -17.92 -4.55 7.93
N THR A 146 -17.78 -3.95 6.74
CA THR A 146 -17.80 -2.48 6.56
C THR A 146 -19.18 -1.86 6.85
N ASN A 147 -20.25 -2.64 6.73
CA ASN A 147 -21.64 -2.17 6.82
C ASN A 147 -21.96 -1.02 5.85
N ILE A 148 -21.24 -0.93 4.74
CA ILE A 148 -21.56 0.02 3.66
C ILE A 148 -22.67 -0.58 2.80
N ASN A 149 -23.65 0.24 2.42
CA ASN A 149 -24.68 -0.20 1.49
C ASN A 149 -24.07 -0.38 0.10
N ILE A 150 -24.09 -1.60 -0.44
CA ILE A 150 -23.54 -1.97 -1.74
C ILE A 150 -24.68 -2.48 -2.60
N SER A 151 -24.90 -1.84 -3.77
CA SER A 151 -25.80 -2.33 -4.81
C SER A 151 -25.01 -2.88 -5.99
N HIS A 152 -25.56 -3.92 -6.63
CA HIS A 152 -25.00 -4.47 -7.86
C HIS A 152 -25.95 -4.18 -9.01
N GLU A 153 -25.58 -3.19 -9.82
CA GLU A 153 -26.38 -2.71 -10.96
C GLU A 153 -25.53 -1.99 -12.00
N GLY A 154 -26.00 -2.00 -13.22
CA GLY A 154 -25.33 -1.29 -14.34
C GLY A 154 -23.99 -1.89 -14.72
N ASP A 155 -23.14 -1.06 -15.35
CA ASP A 155 -21.83 -1.43 -15.90
C ASP A 155 -20.68 -0.61 -15.32
N ARG A 156 -20.95 0.22 -14.29
CA ARG A 156 -19.98 1.12 -13.69
C ARG A 156 -19.89 0.95 -12.18
N ALA A 157 -18.66 0.95 -11.65
CA ALA A 157 -18.39 1.02 -10.23
C ALA A 157 -18.19 2.46 -9.81
N PHE A 158 -18.80 2.86 -8.69
CA PHE A 158 -18.57 4.16 -8.06
C PHE A 158 -19.06 4.20 -6.62
N TYR A 159 -18.36 5.00 -5.80
CA TYR A 159 -18.87 5.43 -4.51
C TYR A 159 -19.70 6.72 -4.66
N ASN A 160 -20.92 6.70 -4.16
CA ASN A 160 -21.81 7.87 -4.12
C ASN A 160 -21.75 8.52 -2.74
N ILE A 161 -21.15 9.73 -2.70
CA ILE A 161 -20.96 10.48 -1.44
C ILE A 161 -22.26 10.98 -0.83
N SER A 162 -23.28 11.28 -1.69
CA SER A 162 -24.55 11.89 -1.24
C SER A 162 -25.44 10.90 -0.49
N ASN A 163 -25.52 9.65 -0.94
CA ASN A 163 -26.27 8.59 -0.28
C ASN A 163 -25.39 7.60 0.49
N ASN A 164 -24.07 7.82 0.48
CA ASN A 164 -23.08 7.04 1.20
C ASN A 164 -23.14 5.54 0.89
N SER A 165 -23.24 5.20 -0.38
CA SER A 165 -23.34 3.83 -0.90
C SER A 165 -22.31 3.57 -2.01
N VAL A 166 -22.01 2.30 -2.24
CA VAL A 166 -21.21 1.84 -3.37
C VAL A 166 -22.12 1.15 -4.37
N THR A 167 -21.97 1.47 -5.66
CA THR A 167 -22.58 0.73 -6.76
C THR A 167 -21.48 -0.02 -7.50
N MET A 168 -21.73 -1.29 -7.80
CA MET A 168 -20.82 -2.18 -8.51
C MET A 168 -21.54 -2.88 -9.67
N PRO A 169 -20.87 -3.17 -10.78
CA PRO A 169 -21.34 -4.22 -11.70
C PRO A 169 -21.42 -5.56 -10.98
N THR A 170 -22.17 -6.50 -11.52
CA THR A 170 -22.21 -7.86 -10.97
C THR A 170 -20.84 -8.55 -11.17
N VAL A 171 -20.54 -9.54 -10.34
CA VAL A 171 -19.25 -10.25 -10.38
C VAL A 171 -19.00 -10.90 -11.74
N GLU A 172 -20.05 -11.35 -12.41
CA GLU A 172 -20.01 -12.02 -13.72
C GLU A 172 -19.60 -11.07 -14.86
N GLN A 173 -19.68 -9.75 -14.66
CA GLN A 173 -19.26 -8.75 -15.64
C GLN A 173 -17.74 -8.49 -15.60
N PHE A 174 -17.02 -9.09 -14.65
CA PHE A 174 -15.56 -8.99 -14.54
C PHE A 174 -14.89 -10.21 -15.17
N GLU A 175 -13.71 -10.01 -15.78
CA GLU A 175 -12.93 -11.10 -16.35
C GLU A 175 -12.29 -11.98 -15.27
N THR A 176 -11.98 -11.39 -14.11
CA THR A 176 -11.30 -12.06 -13.01
C THR A 176 -11.88 -11.67 -11.64
N SER A 177 -11.77 -12.56 -10.67
CA SER A 177 -12.08 -12.24 -9.26
C SER A 177 -11.21 -11.10 -8.74
N ASN A 178 -9.93 -11.07 -9.13
CA ASN A 178 -9.02 -10.01 -8.74
C ASN A 178 -9.49 -8.64 -9.25
N GLY A 179 -9.96 -8.55 -10.49
CA GLY A 179 -10.52 -7.32 -11.07
C GLY A 179 -11.75 -6.84 -10.30
N TYR A 180 -12.68 -7.76 -9.98
CA TYR A 180 -13.85 -7.42 -9.16
C TYR A 180 -13.45 -6.88 -7.79
N TYR A 181 -12.60 -7.61 -7.05
CA TYR A 181 -12.22 -7.21 -5.70
C TYR A 181 -11.32 -5.97 -5.67
N SER A 182 -10.42 -5.79 -6.64
CA SER A 182 -9.65 -4.55 -6.77
C SER A 182 -10.55 -3.34 -6.92
N THR A 183 -11.58 -3.46 -7.77
CA THR A 183 -12.58 -2.41 -8.00
C THR A 183 -13.41 -2.17 -6.73
N MET A 184 -13.89 -3.22 -6.09
CA MET A 184 -14.65 -3.12 -4.84
C MET A 184 -13.84 -2.41 -3.74
N PHE A 185 -12.59 -2.81 -3.50
CA PHE A 185 -11.73 -2.18 -2.49
C PHE A 185 -11.32 -0.75 -2.85
N HIS A 186 -11.28 -0.40 -4.13
CA HIS A 186 -11.10 0.98 -4.57
C HIS A 186 -12.32 1.84 -4.15
N GLU A 187 -13.54 1.40 -4.44
CA GLU A 187 -14.75 2.13 -4.07
C GLU A 187 -14.95 2.19 -2.54
N LEU A 188 -14.61 1.10 -1.83
CA LEU A 188 -14.55 1.12 -0.36
C LEU A 188 -13.47 2.09 0.14
N GLY A 189 -12.34 2.21 -0.55
CA GLY A 189 -11.31 3.21 -0.28
C GLY A 189 -11.89 4.62 -0.27
N HIS A 190 -12.65 5.00 -1.30
CA HIS A 190 -13.39 6.27 -1.34
C HIS A 190 -14.40 6.39 -0.21
N ALA A 191 -15.20 5.33 0.01
CA ALA A 191 -16.21 5.32 1.04
C ALA A 191 -15.63 5.59 2.43
N THR A 192 -14.40 5.15 2.74
CA THR A 192 -13.75 5.47 4.01
C THR A 192 -13.55 6.97 4.22
N GLY A 193 -13.55 7.77 3.16
CA GLY A 193 -13.44 9.23 3.22
C GLY A 193 -14.67 9.95 3.73
N HIS A 194 -15.81 9.29 3.85
CA HIS A 194 -17.05 9.89 4.34
C HIS A 194 -16.89 10.53 5.74
N LYS A 195 -17.63 11.60 6.00
CA LYS A 195 -17.58 12.35 7.27
C LYS A 195 -17.86 11.50 8.52
N SER A 196 -18.62 10.42 8.38
CA SER A 196 -18.90 9.49 9.49
C SER A 196 -17.78 8.47 9.74
N ARG A 197 -16.71 8.47 8.96
CA ARG A 197 -15.59 7.52 9.04
C ARG A 197 -14.27 8.25 9.26
N LEU A 198 -13.47 8.42 8.22
CA LEU A 198 -12.15 9.08 8.34
C LEU A 198 -12.17 10.58 8.00
N ASP A 199 -13.34 11.11 7.63
CA ASP A 199 -13.59 12.53 7.33
C ASP A 199 -12.52 13.14 6.40
N ARG A 200 -12.18 12.44 5.31
CA ARG A 200 -11.29 12.98 4.31
C ARG A 200 -12.05 14.00 3.44
N LYS A 201 -11.49 15.19 3.31
CA LYS A 201 -12.03 16.17 2.37
C LYS A 201 -11.68 15.75 0.96
N PHE A 202 -12.69 15.42 0.17
CA PHE A 202 -12.54 15.24 -1.27
C PHE A 202 -12.23 16.59 -1.89
N GLY A 203 -11.11 16.68 -2.62
CA GLY A 203 -10.75 17.92 -3.29
C GLY A 203 -11.76 18.27 -4.39
N ILE A 204 -12.15 19.53 -4.45
CA ILE A 204 -13.14 20.05 -5.43
C ILE A 204 -12.45 20.28 -6.79
N ASP A 205 -11.15 20.55 -6.78
CA ASP A 205 -10.37 20.81 -7.96
C ASP A 205 -9.77 19.50 -8.55
N ARG A 206 -9.25 19.61 -9.77
CA ARG A 206 -8.67 18.47 -10.49
C ARG A 206 -7.50 17.83 -9.75
N LYS A 207 -6.69 18.61 -9.04
CA LYS A 207 -5.54 18.08 -8.26
C LYS A 207 -6.00 17.32 -7.03
N GLY A 208 -6.97 17.85 -6.29
CA GLY A 208 -7.53 17.21 -5.11
C GLY A 208 -8.29 15.92 -5.46
N TYR A 209 -8.99 15.90 -6.59
CA TYR A 209 -9.64 14.69 -7.08
C TYR A 209 -8.61 13.61 -7.46
N ALA A 210 -7.56 13.99 -8.22
CA ALA A 210 -6.49 13.05 -8.56
C ALA A 210 -5.75 12.51 -7.31
N PHE A 211 -5.62 13.33 -6.27
CA PHE A 211 -5.03 12.88 -5.01
C PHE A 211 -5.91 11.84 -4.29
N GLU A 212 -7.22 12.04 -4.24
CA GLU A 212 -8.15 11.08 -3.63
C GLU A 212 -8.20 9.76 -4.42
N GLU A 213 -8.15 9.81 -5.76
CA GLU A 213 -8.01 8.62 -6.61
C GLU A 213 -6.73 7.85 -6.27
N LEU A 214 -5.62 8.55 -6.05
CA LEU A 214 -4.36 7.91 -5.65
C LEU A 214 -4.48 7.25 -4.26
N VAL A 215 -5.21 7.87 -3.33
CA VAL A 215 -5.47 7.29 -2.00
C VAL A 215 -6.31 6.02 -2.13
N ALA A 216 -7.37 6.04 -2.93
CA ALA A 216 -8.25 4.89 -3.15
C ALA A 216 -7.49 3.74 -3.82
N GLU A 217 -6.69 4.04 -4.85
CA GLU A 217 -5.85 3.05 -5.54
C GLU A 217 -4.85 2.38 -4.60
N CYS A 218 -4.12 3.17 -3.81
CA CYS A 218 -3.18 2.63 -2.82
C CYS A 218 -3.91 1.80 -1.74
N SER A 219 -5.11 2.23 -1.33
CA SER A 219 -5.92 1.49 -0.35
C SER A 219 -6.39 0.15 -0.90
N SER A 220 -6.84 0.12 -2.16
CA SER A 220 -7.19 -1.12 -2.86
C SER A 220 -6.00 -2.08 -2.89
N ALA A 221 -4.85 -1.62 -3.39
CA ALA A 221 -3.64 -2.43 -3.48
C ALA A 221 -3.21 -3.00 -2.11
N MET A 222 -3.24 -2.19 -1.05
CA MET A 222 -2.91 -2.64 0.30
C MET A 222 -3.92 -3.67 0.84
N SER A 223 -5.21 -3.50 0.53
CA SER A 223 -6.27 -4.44 0.92
C SER A 223 -6.08 -5.78 0.22
N MET A 224 -5.81 -5.76 -1.08
CA MET A 224 -5.55 -6.96 -1.87
C MET A 224 -4.30 -7.71 -1.36
N ILE A 225 -3.21 -7.01 -1.03
CA ILE A 225 -2.00 -7.62 -0.43
C ILE A 225 -2.36 -8.33 0.89
N LYS A 226 -3.12 -7.70 1.79
CA LYS A 226 -3.53 -8.30 3.07
C LYS A 226 -4.36 -9.55 2.89
N LEU A 227 -5.11 -9.65 1.80
CA LEU A 227 -5.93 -10.81 1.46
C LEU A 227 -5.16 -11.87 0.64
N GLY A 228 -3.90 -11.60 0.27
CA GLY A 228 -3.11 -12.47 -0.60
C GLY A 228 -3.61 -12.50 -2.04
N MET A 229 -4.26 -11.42 -2.50
CA MET A 229 -4.86 -11.28 -3.83
C MET A 229 -4.06 -10.28 -4.68
N ILE A 230 -3.99 -10.52 -5.99
CA ILE A 230 -3.35 -9.59 -6.92
C ILE A 230 -4.29 -8.40 -7.17
N ASN A 231 -3.73 -7.18 -7.11
CA ASN A 231 -4.45 -5.97 -7.50
C ASN A 231 -4.43 -5.83 -9.02
N GLU A 232 -5.59 -5.72 -9.63
CA GLU A 232 -5.74 -5.42 -11.05
C GLU A 232 -6.17 -3.97 -11.22
N PRO A 233 -5.42 -3.16 -12.00
CA PRO A 233 -5.76 -1.77 -12.20
C PRO A 233 -7.02 -1.65 -13.03
N ARG A 234 -7.80 -0.63 -12.76
CA ARG A 234 -8.99 -0.29 -13.55
C ARG A 234 -8.60 0.37 -14.87
N GLU A 235 -9.31 0.08 -15.91
CA GLU A 235 -9.09 0.68 -17.26
C GLU A 235 -9.17 2.20 -17.24
N ASP A 236 -10.02 2.77 -16.39
CA ASP A 236 -10.21 4.21 -16.30
C ASP A 236 -9.08 4.97 -15.59
N HIS A 237 -8.13 4.27 -14.96
CA HIS A 237 -6.98 4.90 -14.28
C HIS A 237 -6.03 5.61 -15.24
N ALA A 238 -6.02 5.26 -16.53
CA ALA A 238 -5.18 5.91 -17.53
C ALA A 238 -5.38 7.44 -17.56
N LYS A 239 -6.61 7.92 -17.33
CA LYS A 239 -6.92 9.36 -17.29
C LYS A 239 -6.27 10.10 -16.11
N TYR A 240 -5.94 9.41 -15.03
CA TYR A 240 -5.33 10.02 -13.84
C TYR A 240 -3.81 9.95 -13.84
N LEU A 241 -3.21 9.04 -14.58
CA LEU A 241 -1.78 8.74 -14.55
C LEU A 241 -0.92 10.00 -14.77
N ASN A 242 -1.25 10.81 -15.78
CA ASN A 242 -0.51 12.05 -16.05
C ASN A 242 -0.72 13.09 -14.95
N ASN A 243 -1.91 13.14 -14.34
CA ASN A 243 -2.18 14.03 -13.22
C ASN A 243 -1.40 13.62 -11.97
N TRP A 244 -1.30 12.32 -11.70
CA TRP A 244 -0.48 11.80 -10.61
C TRP A 244 1.00 12.12 -10.81
N ILE A 245 1.54 11.86 -12.01
CA ILE A 245 2.94 12.19 -12.33
C ILE A 245 3.21 13.68 -12.12
N ALA A 246 2.36 14.57 -12.66
CA ALA A 246 2.51 16.01 -12.50
C ALA A 246 2.41 16.44 -11.03
N MET A 247 1.41 15.94 -10.29
CA MET A 247 1.24 16.23 -8.87
C MET A 247 2.46 15.81 -8.05
N LEU A 248 3.02 14.63 -8.33
CA LEU A 248 4.18 14.10 -7.60
C LEU A 248 5.50 14.81 -7.95
N GLN A 249 5.59 15.36 -9.16
CA GLN A 249 6.71 16.22 -9.56
C GLN A 249 6.66 17.57 -8.85
N ASP A 250 5.45 18.16 -8.74
CA ASP A 250 5.22 19.43 -8.05
C ASP A 250 5.35 19.31 -6.51
N ASN A 251 4.91 18.17 -5.96
CA ASN A 251 4.91 17.93 -4.52
C ASN A 251 5.33 16.47 -4.20
N PRO A 252 6.61 16.20 -4.00
CA PRO A 252 7.09 14.86 -3.64
C PRO A 252 6.48 14.29 -2.35
N ASN A 253 6.03 15.14 -1.43
CA ASN A 253 5.38 14.70 -0.19
C ASN A 253 3.94 14.19 -0.42
N ALA A 254 3.33 14.49 -1.57
CA ALA A 254 1.98 14.04 -1.87
C ALA A 254 1.86 12.51 -1.88
N LEU A 255 2.88 11.81 -2.38
CA LEU A 255 2.89 10.36 -2.37
C LEU A 255 2.83 9.79 -0.95
N GLN A 256 3.69 10.30 -0.05
CA GLN A 256 3.72 9.87 1.34
C GLN A 256 2.40 10.17 2.04
N GLN A 257 1.80 11.33 1.78
CA GLN A 257 0.49 11.69 2.32
C GLN A 257 -0.60 10.75 1.80
N ALA A 258 -0.58 10.40 0.50
CA ALA A 258 -1.53 9.47 -0.09
C ALA A 258 -1.41 8.08 0.56
N PHE A 259 -0.19 7.55 0.69
CA PHE A 259 0.04 6.26 1.37
C PHE A 259 -0.39 6.26 2.84
N SER A 260 -0.12 7.33 3.59
CA SER A 260 -0.56 7.45 4.99
C SER A 260 -2.09 7.44 5.09
N LYS A 261 -2.78 8.11 4.17
CA LYS A 261 -4.25 8.10 4.12
C LYS A 261 -4.79 6.75 3.65
N ALA A 262 -4.14 6.13 2.67
CA ALA A 262 -4.49 4.79 2.17
C ALA A 262 -4.33 3.73 3.26
N GLU A 263 -3.26 3.78 4.05
CA GLU A 263 -3.05 2.86 5.18
C GLU A 263 -4.17 2.97 6.22
N ARG A 264 -4.61 4.20 6.54
CA ARG A 264 -5.74 4.41 7.44
C ARG A 264 -7.05 3.90 6.84
N ALA A 265 -7.26 4.10 5.53
CA ALA A 265 -8.42 3.59 4.81
C ALA A 265 -8.44 2.06 4.82
N THR A 266 -7.30 1.42 4.50
CA THR A 266 -7.14 -0.03 4.53
C THR A 266 -7.39 -0.59 5.94
N ALA A 267 -6.81 0.01 6.98
CA ALA A 267 -7.03 -0.43 8.36
C ALA A 267 -8.51 -0.34 8.77
N TRP A 268 -9.21 0.71 8.31
CA TRP A 268 -10.65 0.85 8.54
C TRP A 268 -11.45 -0.26 7.81
N VAL A 269 -11.16 -0.49 6.53
CA VAL A 269 -11.82 -1.55 5.73
C VAL A 269 -11.57 -2.92 6.33
N MET A 270 -10.34 -3.20 6.77
CA MET A 270 -9.95 -4.48 7.40
C MET A 270 -10.42 -4.63 8.84
N ASN A 271 -11.14 -3.63 9.40
CA ASN A 271 -11.60 -3.61 10.79
C ASN A 271 -10.43 -3.84 11.79
N GLU A 272 -9.26 -3.31 11.49
CA GLU A 272 -8.10 -3.39 12.36
C GLU A 272 -8.22 -2.36 13.49
N LYS A 273 -8.29 -2.82 14.73
CA LYS A 273 -8.23 -1.94 15.91
C LYS A 273 -6.81 -1.36 15.99
N ARG A 274 -6.70 -0.05 15.91
CA ARG A 274 -5.47 0.70 16.21
C ARG A 274 -5.48 1.25 17.62
#